data_e4ab938cc83408708771017b72919a7d
#
_entry.id   e4ab938cc83408708771017b72919a7d
#
_cell.length_a   1.000
_cell.length_b   1.000
_cell.length_c   1.000
_cell.angle_alpha   90.00
_cell.angle_beta   90.00
_cell.angle_gamma   90.00
#
_symmetry.space_group_name_H-M   'P 1'
#
loop_
_entity.id
_entity.type
_entity.pdbx_description
1 polymer ?
#
loop_
_entity_poly.entity_id
_entity_poly.type
_entity_poly.pdbx_seq_one_letter_code
_entity_poly.pdbx_strand_id
1 'polypeptide(L)'
;GRDRMRATMLSRLPEDLGGARVLDAGCGTGAMTAELAARGAIVTAADISPALIGIARERLPGSLQSAVRFVAGDMLSDDLGRFDFVVAMDSLIYYGITDILAAVGRLAARTDGCIAFTVPPKTALLSAMWTMGRLFPRSDRSPLMVPQDHRALTRATAGRIAHVARVSRGFYISDCLEHRA
;
A
#
# COMPACT_ATOMS: atom_id res chain seq x y z
N GLY A 1 15.12 4.25 -1.03
CA GLY A 1 14.28 3.06 -1.27
C GLY A 1 12.82 3.43 -1.42
N ARG A 2 12.22 4.00 -0.38
CA ARG A 2 10.78 4.36 -0.37
C ARG A 2 10.40 5.35 -1.48
N ASP A 3 11.17 6.40 -1.73
CA ASP A 3 10.86 7.38 -2.78
C ASP A 3 10.86 6.72 -4.17
N ARG A 4 11.81 5.81 -4.41
CA ARG A 4 11.83 5.04 -5.67
C ARG A 4 10.64 4.10 -5.78
N MET A 5 10.22 3.45 -4.70
CA MET A 5 9.03 2.62 -4.69
C MET A 5 7.77 3.45 -4.94
N ARG A 6 7.64 4.60 -4.30
CA ARG A 6 6.53 5.53 -4.53
C ARG A 6 6.45 5.96 -5.98
N ALA A 7 7.58 6.37 -6.58
CA ALA A 7 7.64 6.69 -8.01
C ALA A 7 7.25 5.50 -8.91
N THR A 8 7.69 4.28 -8.56
CA THR A 8 7.28 3.06 -9.27
C THR A 8 5.77 2.83 -9.20
N MET A 9 5.16 2.98 -8.02
CA MET A 9 3.72 2.81 -7.86
C MET A 9 2.94 3.89 -8.61
N LEU A 10 3.38 5.15 -8.52
CA LEU A 10 2.77 6.27 -9.22
C LEU A 10 2.86 6.16 -10.74
N SER A 11 3.86 5.46 -11.28
CA SER A 11 3.95 5.17 -12.72
C SER A 11 2.91 4.16 -13.21
N ARG A 12 2.17 3.51 -12.30
CA ARG A 12 1.05 2.60 -12.64
C ARG A 12 -0.28 3.35 -12.79
N LEU A 13 -0.35 4.61 -12.37
CA LEU A 13 -1.48 5.49 -12.48
C LEU A 13 -1.25 6.52 -13.60
N PRO A 14 -2.30 7.13 -14.14
CA PRO A 14 -2.16 8.29 -15.04
C PRO A 14 -1.32 9.41 -14.40
N GLU A 15 -0.59 10.16 -15.22
CA GLU A 15 0.15 11.34 -14.73
C GLU A 15 -0.79 12.42 -14.23
N ASP A 16 -1.88 12.66 -14.95
CA ASP A 16 -2.99 13.54 -14.55
C ASP A 16 -4.08 12.66 -13.93
N LEU A 17 -4.39 12.92 -12.67
CA LEU A 17 -5.45 12.28 -11.91
C LEU A 17 -6.64 13.21 -11.67
N GLY A 18 -6.78 14.26 -12.49
CA GLY A 18 -7.78 15.29 -12.31
C GLY A 18 -9.19 14.74 -12.02
N GLY A 19 -9.66 14.93 -10.79
CA GLY A 19 -10.96 14.45 -10.30
C GLY A 19 -11.06 12.94 -10.03
N ALA A 20 -10.02 12.14 -10.30
CA ALA A 20 -10.03 10.71 -9.98
C ALA A 20 -10.07 10.49 -8.46
N ARG A 21 -10.90 9.58 -8.01
CA ARG A 21 -11.01 9.15 -6.61
C ARG A 21 -9.93 8.10 -6.32
N VAL A 22 -9.00 8.42 -5.45
CA VAL A 22 -7.89 7.52 -5.12
C VAL A 22 -7.89 7.20 -3.63
N LEU A 23 -7.79 5.92 -3.29
CA LEU A 23 -7.54 5.48 -1.91
C LEU A 23 -6.04 5.31 -1.70
N ASP A 24 -5.48 6.03 -0.74
CA ASP A 24 -4.17 5.76 -0.15
C ASP A 24 -4.38 4.88 1.09
N ALA A 25 -4.24 3.57 0.89
CA ALA A 25 -4.55 2.56 1.88
C ALA A 25 -3.33 2.27 2.78
N GLY A 26 -3.38 2.74 4.01
CA GLY A 26 -2.24 2.77 4.93
C GLY A 26 -1.32 3.94 4.61
N CYS A 27 -1.87 5.15 4.60
CA CYS A 27 -1.18 6.37 4.13
C CYS A 27 0.00 6.79 5.01
N GLY A 28 0.11 6.26 6.23
CA GLY A 28 1.17 6.59 7.16
C GLY A 28 1.26 8.10 7.41
N THR A 29 2.42 8.69 7.12
CA THR A 29 2.68 10.14 7.30
C THR A 29 2.33 10.99 6.06
N GLY A 30 1.59 10.43 5.08
CA GLY A 30 0.97 11.19 3.99
C GLY A 30 1.85 11.51 2.78
N ALA A 31 3.03 10.91 2.66
CA ALA A 31 3.93 11.23 1.54
C ALA A 31 3.35 10.80 0.17
N MET A 32 2.67 9.65 0.07
CA MET A 32 1.98 9.22 -1.14
C MET A 32 0.73 10.08 -1.36
N THR A 33 -0.03 10.34 -0.31
CA THR A 33 -1.23 11.22 -0.32
C THR A 33 -0.95 12.57 -0.96
N ALA A 34 0.15 13.23 -0.56
CA ALA A 34 0.52 14.54 -1.09
C ALA A 34 0.83 14.48 -2.60
N GLU A 35 1.53 13.47 -3.07
CA GLU A 35 1.84 13.30 -4.49
C GLU A 35 0.60 12.99 -5.34
N LEU A 36 -0.33 12.19 -4.83
CA LEU A 36 -1.61 11.90 -5.49
C LEU A 36 -2.47 13.18 -5.61
N ALA A 37 -2.60 13.93 -4.51
CA ALA A 37 -3.33 15.19 -4.50
C ALA A 37 -2.69 16.24 -5.43
N ALA A 38 -1.35 16.32 -5.48
CA ALA A 38 -0.63 17.21 -6.39
C ALA A 38 -0.86 16.87 -7.88
N ARG A 39 -1.24 15.61 -8.20
CA ARG A 39 -1.66 15.19 -9.55
C ARG A 39 -3.15 15.42 -9.83
N GLY A 40 -3.86 16.09 -8.93
CA GLY A 40 -5.28 16.45 -9.10
C GLY A 40 -6.27 15.41 -8.59
N ALA A 41 -5.83 14.35 -7.91
CA ALA A 41 -6.72 13.32 -7.35
C ALA A 41 -7.55 13.87 -6.18
N ILE A 42 -8.76 13.33 -6.04
CA ILE A 42 -9.56 13.40 -4.81
C ILE A 42 -9.15 12.19 -3.95
N VAL A 43 -8.36 12.45 -2.92
CA VAL A 43 -7.72 11.36 -2.15
C VAL A 43 -8.50 11.07 -0.87
N THR A 44 -8.78 9.79 -0.62
CA THR A 44 -9.09 9.28 0.71
C THR A 44 -7.84 8.64 1.28
N ALA A 45 -7.27 9.23 2.32
CA ALA A 45 -6.07 8.76 3.00
C ALA A 45 -6.48 8.05 4.30
N ALA A 46 -6.37 6.73 4.34
CA ALA A 46 -6.78 5.91 5.47
C ALA A 46 -5.57 5.26 6.17
N ASP A 47 -5.51 5.33 7.50
CA ASP A 47 -4.53 4.62 8.31
C ASP A 47 -5.15 4.22 9.65
N ILE A 48 -4.77 3.05 10.16
CA ILE A 48 -5.27 2.56 11.45
C ILE A 48 -4.81 3.43 12.63
N SER A 49 -3.71 4.16 12.48
CA SER A 49 -3.11 4.99 13.51
C SER A 49 -3.61 6.44 13.45
N PRO A 50 -4.43 6.90 14.43
CA PRO A 50 -4.84 8.31 14.51
C PRO A 50 -3.64 9.28 14.60
N ALA A 51 -2.54 8.85 15.22
CA ALA A 51 -1.32 9.65 15.34
C ALA A 51 -0.67 9.88 13.99
N LEU A 52 -0.59 8.85 13.12
CA LEU A 52 -0.05 8.99 11.76
C LEU A 52 -0.96 9.88 10.90
N ILE A 53 -2.28 9.75 11.03
CA ILE A 53 -3.25 10.64 10.37
C ILE A 53 -3.05 12.10 10.79
N GLY A 54 -2.81 12.36 12.07
CA GLY A 54 -2.47 13.71 12.55
C GLY A 54 -1.23 14.28 11.86
N ILE A 55 -0.14 13.51 11.83
CA ILE A 55 1.11 13.90 11.17
C ILE A 55 0.90 14.10 9.64
N ALA A 56 0.14 13.21 8.99
CA ALA A 56 -0.14 13.31 7.56
C ALA A 56 -0.90 14.61 7.22
N ARG A 57 -1.88 14.98 8.05
CA ARG A 57 -2.65 16.22 7.90
C ARG A 57 -1.79 17.46 8.10
N GLU A 58 -0.93 17.46 9.10
CA GLU A 58 0.00 18.59 9.37
C GLU A 58 1.02 18.79 8.24
N ARG A 59 1.47 17.70 7.62
CA ARG A 59 2.47 17.75 6.55
C ARG A 59 1.90 18.09 5.18
N LEU A 60 0.58 17.96 5.00
CA LEU A 60 -0.04 18.22 3.72
C LEU A 60 -0.03 19.73 3.44
N PRO A 61 0.47 20.18 2.27
CA PRO A 61 0.40 21.59 1.87
C PRO A 61 -1.02 22.12 1.93
N GLY A 62 -1.19 23.34 2.45
CA GLY A 62 -2.51 23.95 2.64
C GLY A 62 -3.34 24.02 1.35
N SER A 63 -2.68 24.22 0.20
CA SER A 63 -3.32 24.25 -1.13
C SER A 63 -3.93 22.90 -1.55
N LEU A 64 -3.54 21.78 -0.93
CA LEU A 64 -4.02 20.43 -1.25
C LEU A 64 -5.05 19.90 -0.24
N GLN A 65 -5.28 20.61 0.87
CA GLN A 65 -6.13 20.11 1.96
C GLN A 65 -7.57 19.84 1.52
N SER A 66 -8.12 20.63 0.62
CA SER A 66 -9.48 20.44 0.11
C SER A 66 -9.64 19.18 -0.76
N ALA A 67 -8.55 18.65 -1.30
CA ALA A 67 -8.54 17.45 -2.13
C ALA A 67 -8.37 16.15 -1.32
N VAL A 68 -8.15 16.23 0.01
CA VAL A 68 -7.80 15.04 0.82
C VAL A 68 -8.76 14.87 1.99
N ARG A 69 -9.38 13.69 2.07
CA ARG A 69 -10.12 13.20 3.23
C ARG A 69 -9.24 12.24 4.04
N PHE A 70 -8.87 12.61 5.26
CA PHE A 70 -8.14 11.74 6.18
C PHE A 70 -9.09 10.93 7.06
N VAL A 71 -8.86 9.62 7.14
CA VAL A 71 -9.66 8.68 7.92
C VAL A 71 -8.76 7.83 8.83
N ALA A 72 -8.97 7.95 10.14
CA ALA A 72 -8.35 7.05 11.11
C ALA A 72 -9.23 5.79 11.23
N GLY A 73 -8.76 4.65 10.71
CA GLY A 73 -9.54 3.41 10.72
C GLY A 73 -9.04 2.36 9.73
N ASP A 74 -9.85 1.31 9.58
CA ASP A 74 -9.54 0.20 8.66
C ASP A 74 -9.62 0.66 7.20
N MET A 75 -8.50 0.55 6.47
CA MET A 75 -8.42 0.83 5.04
C MET A 75 -9.32 -0.07 4.18
N LEU A 76 -9.77 -1.18 4.74
CA LEU A 76 -10.68 -2.13 4.08
C LEU A 76 -12.17 -1.83 4.37
N SER A 77 -12.51 -0.83 5.21
CA SER A 77 -13.90 -0.49 5.53
C SER A 77 -14.68 -0.10 4.28
N ASP A 78 -15.88 -0.66 4.12
CA ASP A 78 -16.77 -0.36 2.98
C ASP A 78 -17.30 1.08 3.03
N ASP A 79 -17.30 1.72 4.22
CA ASP A 79 -17.69 3.12 4.41
C ASP A 79 -16.76 4.12 3.70
N LEU A 80 -15.58 3.69 3.27
CA LEU A 80 -14.67 4.52 2.49
C LEU A 80 -15.19 4.82 1.09
N GLY A 81 -16.10 3.97 0.56
CA GLY A 81 -16.73 4.15 -0.75
C GLY A 81 -15.97 3.46 -1.89
N ARG A 82 -16.22 3.94 -3.12
CA ARG A 82 -15.61 3.40 -4.36
C ARG A 82 -14.53 4.32 -4.89
N PHE A 83 -13.56 3.74 -5.59
CA PHE A 83 -12.37 4.41 -6.08
C PHE A 83 -12.10 4.09 -7.55
N ASP A 84 -11.44 5.01 -8.23
CA ASP A 84 -10.92 4.77 -9.56
C ASP A 84 -9.56 4.05 -9.48
N PHE A 85 -8.76 4.36 -8.43
CA PHE A 85 -7.48 3.69 -8.17
C PHE A 85 -7.25 3.50 -6.66
N VAL A 86 -6.43 2.50 -6.32
CA VAL A 86 -5.97 2.25 -4.96
C VAL A 86 -4.46 2.10 -4.94
N VAL A 87 -3.80 2.73 -3.98
CA VAL A 87 -2.40 2.50 -3.66
C VAL A 87 -2.26 2.02 -2.22
N ALA A 88 -1.42 0.99 -1.99
CA ALA A 88 -1.18 0.41 -0.67
C ALA A 88 0.32 0.17 -0.49
N MET A 89 1.04 1.24 -0.10
CA MET A 89 2.49 1.21 0.04
C MET A 89 2.89 0.85 1.46
N ASP A 90 3.62 -0.26 1.62
CA ASP A 90 4.14 -0.76 2.90
C ASP A 90 3.05 -1.01 3.97
N SER A 91 1.78 -1.17 3.57
CA SER A 91 0.64 -1.43 4.47
C SER A 91 0.26 -2.92 4.56
N LEU A 92 0.48 -3.69 3.49
CA LEU A 92 0.18 -5.14 3.45
C LEU A 92 1.38 -6.02 3.85
N ILE A 93 2.48 -5.43 4.28
CA ILE A 93 3.75 -6.14 4.56
C ILE A 93 3.68 -7.11 5.74
N TYR A 94 2.69 -6.98 6.60
CA TYR A 94 2.47 -7.85 7.77
C TYR A 94 1.47 -8.98 7.52
N TYR A 95 0.86 -9.04 6.32
CA TYR A 95 -0.20 -9.96 5.97
C TYR A 95 0.37 -11.25 5.39
N GLY A 96 -0.25 -12.38 5.70
CA GLY A 96 -0.03 -13.65 5.01
C GLY A 96 -0.66 -13.64 3.61
N ILE A 97 -0.31 -14.61 2.78
CA ILE A 97 -0.82 -14.68 1.39
C ILE A 97 -2.34 -14.68 1.33
N THR A 98 -3.00 -15.43 2.21
CA THR A 98 -4.47 -15.52 2.28
C THR A 98 -5.09 -14.16 2.61
N ASP A 99 -4.50 -13.43 3.57
CA ASP A 99 -4.99 -12.13 4.01
C ASP A 99 -4.76 -11.05 2.94
N ILE A 100 -3.62 -11.12 2.23
CA ILE A 100 -3.35 -10.26 1.07
C ILE A 100 -4.40 -10.48 -0.02
N LEU A 101 -4.68 -11.74 -0.36
CA LEU A 101 -5.68 -12.07 -1.38
C LEU A 101 -7.08 -11.59 -0.98
N ALA A 102 -7.46 -11.76 0.29
CA ALA A 102 -8.73 -11.28 0.83
C ALA A 102 -8.79 -9.75 0.80
N ALA A 103 -7.73 -9.05 1.25
CA ALA A 103 -7.67 -7.60 1.25
C ALA A 103 -7.74 -7.01 -0.16
N VAL A 104 -6.93 -7.54 -1.10
CA VAL A 104 -6.94 -7.11 -2.50
C VAL A 104 -8.30 -7.40 -3.14
N GLY A 105 -8.93 -8.55 -2.84
CA GLY A 105 -10.27 -8.90 -3.34
C GLY A 105 -11.34 -7.92 -2.85
N ARG A 106 -11.32 -7.52 -1.56
CA ARG A 106 -12.24 -6.50 -1.02
C ARG A 106 -12.03 -5.13 -1.66
N LEU A 107 -10.77 -4.73 -1.86
CA LEU A 107 -10.45 -3.48 -2.55
C LEU A 107 -10.89 -3.53 -4.02
N ALA A 108 -10.64 -4.64 -4.72
CA ALA A 108 -11.01 -4.82 -6.13
C ALA A 108 -12.52 -4.73 -6.37
N ALA A 109 -13.36 -5.22 -5.44
CA ALA A 109 -14.80 -5.14 -5.54
C ALA A 109 -15.35 -3.70 -5.60
N ARG A 110 -14.53 -2.71 -5.21
CA ARG A 110 -14.88 -1.28 -5.16
C ARG A 110 -13.87 -0.37 -5.86
N THR A 111 -13.04 -0.93 -6.74
CA THR A 111 -12.05 -0.20 -7.53
C THR A 111 -12.30 -0.47 -9.00
N ASP A 112 -12.46 0.60 -9.79
CA ASP A 112 -12.80 0.48 -11.20
C ASP A 112 -11.55 0.36 -12.12
N GLY A 113 -10.37 0.79 -11.65
CA GLY A 113 -9.09 0.71 -12.35
C GLY A 113 -8.10 -0.25 -11.70
N CYS A 114 -6.90 0.21 -11.40
CA CYS A 114 -5.86 -0.63 -10.82
C CYS A 114 -5.66 -0.43 -9.32
N ILE A 115 -5.15 -1.48 -8.68
CA ILE A 115 -4.65 -1.47 -7.30
C ILE A 115 -3.15 -1.73 -7.35
N ALA A 116 -2.34 -0.73 -6.99
CA ALA A 116 -0.91 -0.88 -6.83
C ALA A 116 -0.57 -1.09 -5.35
N PHE A 117 0.16 -2.15 -5.03
CA PHE A 117 0.51 -2.44 -3.65
C PHE A 117 1.91 -3.04 -3.52
N THR A 118 2.47 -3.04 -2.32
CA THR A 118 3.80 -3.57 -2.06
C THR A 118 3.78 -4.73 -1.10
N VAL A 119 4.72 -5.68 -1.32
CA VAL A 119 4.98 -6.80 -0.42
C VAL A 119 6.48 -7.02 -0.23
N PRO A 120 6.95 -7.46 0.95
CA PRO A 120 8.34 -7.85 1.12
C PRO A 120 8.59 -9.15 0.34
N PRO A 121 9.62 -9.22 -0.52
CA PRO A 121 9.88 -10.41 -1.32
C PRO A 121 10.41 -11.57 -0.47
N LYS A 122 10.08 -12.79 -0.87
CA LYS A 122 10.64 -14.00 -0.27
C LYS A 122 12.08 -14.21 -0.76
N THR A 123 13.04 -13.55 -0.09
CA THR A 123 14.46 -13.78 -0.29
C THR A 123 15.01 -14.67 0.82
N ALA A 124 16.14 -15.35 0.58
CA ALA A 124 16.78 -16.19 1.61
C ALA A 124 17.08 -15.39 2.88
N LEU A 125 17.58 -14.15 2.74
CA LEU A 125 17.89 -13.26 3.86
C LEU A 125 16.63 -12.89 4.66
N LEU A 126 15.59 -12.38 4.01
CA LEU A 126 14.34 -11.99 4.68
C LEU A 126 13.62 -13.20 5.30
N SER A 127 13.67 -14.37 4.65
CA SER A 127 13.11 -15.59 5.19
C SER A 127 13.87 -16.07 6.43
N ALA A 128 15.21 -16.00 6.42
CA ALA A 128 16.03 -16.31 7.59
C ALA A 128 15.74 -15.35 8.75
N MET A 129 15.71 -14.04 8.49
CA MET A 129 15.39 -13.03 9.50
C MET A 129 13.98 -13.23 10.08
N TRP A 130 12.99 -13.56 9.25
CA TRP A 130 11.63 -13.86 9.70
C TRP A 130 11.58 -15.10 10.59
N THR A 131 12.29 -16.20 10.19
CA THR A 131 12.36 -17.42 10.97
C THR A 131 13.05 -17.19 12.31
N MET A 132 14.18 -16.48 12.31
CA MET A 132 14.88 -16.10 13.55
C MET A 132 13.99 -15.23 14.44
N GLY A 133 13.29 -14.25 13.87
CA GLY A 133 12.39 -13.38 14.62
C GLY A 133 11.28 -14.14 15.36
N ARG A 134 10.86 -15.32 14.88
CA ARG A 134 9.86 -16.18 15.55
C ARG A 134 10.40 -16.90 16.80
N LEU A 135 11.70 -17.08 16.91
CA LEU A 135 12.35 -17.79 18.01
C LEU A 135 12.51 -16.96 19.29
N PHE A 136 12.32 -15.63 19.18
CA PHE A 136 12.46 -14.75 20.33
C PHE A 136 11.12 -14.49 21.05
N PRO A 137 11.03 -14.31 22.38
CA PRO A 137 9.78 -14.08 23.12
C PRO A 137 9.03 -12.82 22.67
N ARG A 138 7.69 -12.85 22.74
CA ARG A 138 6.79 -11.89 22.08
C ARG A 138 6.39 -10.65 22.90
N SER A 139 7.11 -10.27 23.96
CA SER A 139 6.60 -9.30 24.92
C SER A 139 6.50 -7.84 24.47
N ASP A 140 7.21 -7.40 23.40
CA ASP A 140 7.23 -5.97 23.00
C ASP A 140 7.52 -5.74 21.51
N ARG A 141 6.78 -6.38 20.58
CA ARG A 141 7.20 -6.38 19.18
C ARG A 141 6.25 -5.68 18.23
N SER A 142 6.86 -4.84 17.40
CA SER A 142 6.30 -4.47 16.11
C SER A 142 5.96 -5.74 15.31
N PRO A 143 4.84 -5.77 14.58
CA PRO A 143 4.50 -6.90 13.72
C PRO A 143 5.66 -7.25 12.80
N LEU A 144 5.96 -8.55 12.66
CA LEU A 144 7.02 -9.01 11.76
C LEU A 144 6.52 -8.97 10.32
N MET A 145 7.32 -8.37 9.45
CA MET A 145 7.06 -8.42 8.00
C MET A 145 7.07 -9.87 7.51
N VAL A 146 6.04 -10.24 6.73
CA VAL A 146 5.87 -11.60 6.20
C VAL A 146 6.36 -11.66 4.75
N PRO A 147 7.52 -12.30 4.46
CA PRO A 147 8.04 -12.39 3.09
C PRO A 147 7.07 -13.15 2.18
N GLN A 148 6.80 -12.62 0.99
CA GLN A 148 5.85 -13.14 0.03
C GLN A 148 6.54 -13.63 -1.25
N ASP A 149 6.04 -14.72 -1.82
CA ASP A 149 6.36 -15.13 -3.19
C ASP A 149 5.34 -14.50 -4.15
N HIS A 150 5.76 -13.47 -4.89
CA HIS A 150 4.89 -12.81 -5.86
C HIS A 150 4.33 -13.76 -6.92
N ARG A 151 5.09 -14.83 -7.29
CA ARG A 151 4.62 -15.84 -8.23
C ARG A 151 3.44 -16.65 -7.67
N ALA A 152 3.43 -16.89 -6.35
CA ALA A 152 2.31 -17.55 -5.69
C ALA A 152 1.06 -16.66 -5.72
N LEU A 153 1.19 -15.36 -5.47
CA LEU A 153 0.10 -14.38 -5.59
C LEU A 153 -0.45 -14.31 -7.03
N THR A 154 0.44 -14.26 -8.03
CA THR A 154 0.04 -14.26 -9.44
C THR A 154 -0.72 -15.53 -9.80
N ARG A 155 -0.23 -16.72 -9.41
CA ARG A 155 -0.91 -17.99 -9.67
C ARG A 155 -2.28 -18.08 -8.98
N ALA A 156 -2.36 -17.67 -7.70
CA ALA A 156 -3.60 -17.73 -6.93
C ALA A 156 -4.72 -16.85 -7.50
N THR A 157 -4.38 -15.84 -8.29
CA THR A 157 -5.32 -14.91 -8.92
C THR A 157 -5.50 -15.13 -10.42
N ALA A 158 -5.03 -16.26 -10.95
CA ALA A 158 -5.03 -16.55 -12.39
C ALA A 158 -4.42 -15.40 -13.24
N GLY A 159 -3.35 -14.78 -12.72
CA GLY A 159 -2.64 -13.71 -13.42
C GLY A 159 -3.20 -12.29 -13.20
N ARG A 160 -4.30 -12.12 -12.47
CA ARG A 160 -4.85 -10.76 -12.19
C ARG A 160 -3.93 -9.91 -11.34
N ILE A 161 -3.11 -10.52 -10.49
CA ILE A 161 -2.02 -9.84 -9.80
C ILE A 161 -0.74 -10.07 -10.59
N ALA A 162 -0.13 -8.98 -11.07
CA ALA A 162 1.12 -8.99 -11.81
C ALA A 162 2.25 -8.35 -11.00
N HIS A 163 3.46 -8.89 -11.12
CA HIS A 163 4.66 -8.25 -10.59
C HIS A 163 5.09 -7.12 -11.51
N VAL A 164 5.26 -5.93 -10.95
CA VAL A 164 5.69 -4.72 -11.67
C VAL A 164 7.20 -4.55 -11.60
N ALA A 165 7.74 -4.45 -10.39
CA ALA A 165 9.17 -4.23 -10.17
C ALA A 165 9.58 -4.59 -8.74
N ARG A 166 10.86 -4.90 -8.57
CA ARG A 166 11.52 -4.97 -7.27
C ARG A 166 12.37 -3.72 -7.04
N VAL A 167 12.18 -3.08 -5.91
CA VAL A 167 13.07 -2.02 -5.44
C VAL A 167 13.93 -2.56 -4.31
N SER A 168 15.25 -2.53 -4.53
CA SER A 168 16.25 -2.91 -3.53
C SER A 168 17.25 -1.77 -3.39
N ARG A 169 17.31 -1.16 -2.21
CA ARG A 169 18.26 -0.08 -1.92
C ARG A 169 18.57 -0.01 -0.43
N GLY A 170 19.80 -0.35 -0.07
CA GLY A 170 20.21 -0.49 1.33
C GLY A 170 19.37 -1.58 2.01
N PHE A 171 18.76 -1.26 3.12
CA PHE A 171 17.90 -2.17 3.88
C PHE A 171 16.46 -2.24 3.38
N TYR A 172 16.08 -1.41 2.42
CA TYR A 172 14.74 -1.43 1.83
C TYR A 172 14.70 -2.41 0.65
N ILE A 173 13.92 -3.48 0.79
CA ILE A 173 13.68 -4.46 -0.28
C ILE A 173 12.18 -4.73 -0.32
N SER A 174 11.52 -4.37 -1.43
CA SER A 174 10.09 -4.57 -1.59
C SER A 174 9.74 -4.82 -3.05
N ASP A 175 8.72 -5.63 -3.30
CA ASP A 175 8.13 -5.87 -4.63
C ASP A 175 6.89 -4.99 -4.78
N CYS A 176 6.79 -4.29 -5.90
CA CYS A 176 5.57 -3.64 -6.36
C CYS A 176 4.75 -4.63 -7.18
N LEU A 177 3.48 -4.77 -6.83
CA LEU A 177 2.50 -5.60 -7.51
C LEU A 177 1.32 -4.73 -7.95
N GLU A 178 0.66 -5.15 -9.02
CA GLU A 178 -0.53 -4.51 -9.56
C GLU A 178 -1.64 -5.54 -9.74
N HIS A 179 -2.84 -5.21 -9.26
CA HIS A 179 -4.08 -5.90 -9.62
C HIS A 179 -4.86 -5.00 -10.57
N ARG A 180 -5.28 -5.54 -11.70
CA ARG A 180 -6.21 -4.89 -12.64
C ARG A 180 -7.56 -5.54 -12.58
N ALA A 181 -8.59 -4.71 -12.58
CA ALA A 181 -9.99 -5.15 -12.65
C ALA A 181 -10.28 -5.87 -13.97
#